data_a10adf13416dda7e8402a882011e39ec
#
_entry.id   a10adf13416dda7e8402a882011e39ec
#
_cell.length_a   1.000
_cell.length_b   1.000
_cell.length_c   1.000
_cell.angle_alpha   90.00
_cell.angle_beta   90.00
_cell.angle_gamma   90.00
#
_symmetry.space_group_name_H-M   'P 1'
#
loop_
_entity.id
_entity.type
_entity.pdbx_description
1 polymer ?
#
loop_
_entity_poly.entity_id
_entity_poly.type
_entity_poly.pdbx_seq_one_letter_code
_entity_poly.pdbx_strand_id
1 'polypeptide(L)'
;DTHAGRALSVRQRTCRAYRRISRRHRRIWQQDDLPAELEAYINVVKHFNRSGQLRYYPGSPLIARQLLREQDSLQLTELHPSDYPLLRSEFQKDSRARVEKADGFQQLKAKLPPVSRRGLILIDRRMK
;
A
#
# COMPACT_ATOMS: atom_id res chain seq x y z
N ASP A 1 -1.23 -22.21 2.05
CA ASP A 1 -2.54 -21.54 1.79
C ASP A 1 -3.13 -20.76 2.97
N THR A 2 -2.67 -21.01 4.21
CA THR A 2 -3.12 -20.27 5.40
C THR A 2 -2.63 -18.83 5.48
N HIS A 3 -1.63 -18.45 4.71
CA HIS A 3 -1.09 -17.09 4.71
C HIS A 3 -1.94 -16.08 3.95
N ALA A 4 -2.68 -16.52 2.93
CA ALA A 4 -3.57 -15.64 2.16
C ALA A 4 -4.79 -15.15 2.97
N GLY A 5 -5.33 -15.98 3.86
CA GLY A 5 -6.46 -15.63 4.70
C GLY A 5 -6.13 -14.58 5.79
N ARG A 6 -4.92 -14.66 6.38
CA ARG A 6 -4.47 -13.69 7.39
C ARG A 6 -4.16 -12.32 6.78
N ALA A 7 -3.52 -12.29 5.64
CA ALA A 7 -3.26 -11.05 4.93
C ALA A 7 -4.56 -10.32 4.52
N LEU A 8 -5.58 -11.06 4.12
CA LEU A 8 -6.89 -10.52 3.78
C LEU A 8 -7.59 -9.89 4.99
N SER A 9 -7.50 -10.50 6.17
CA SER A 9 -8.08 -9.98 7.42
C SER A 9 -7.41 -8.67 7.85
N VAL A 10 -6.10 -8.58 7.78
CA VAL A 10 -5.34 -7.37 8.10
C VAL A 10 -5.67 -6.24 7.12
N ARG A 11 -5.81 -6.54 5.84
CA ARG A 11 -6.21 -5.58 4.81
C ARG A 11 -7.58 -4.96 5.08
N GLN A 12 -8.52 -5.74 5.54
CA GLN A 12 -9.86 -5.24 5.87
C GLN A 12 -9.86 -4.22 7.01
N ARG A 13 -8.91 -4.30 7.94
CA ARG A 13 -8.84 -3.41 9.10
C ARG A 13 -8.00 -2.16 8.85
N THR A 14 -6.89 -2.26 8.13
CA THR A 14 -6.03 -1.12 7.81
C THR A 14 -6.60 -0.20 6.75
N CYS A 15 -7.45 -0.73 5.88
CA CYS A 15 -8.10 0.05 4.84
C CYS A 15 -9.56 0.36 5.21
N ARG A 16 -9.81 1.35 6.04
CA ARG A 16 -11.13 2.02 6.05
C ARG A 16 -11.49 2.58 4.66
N ALA A 17 -10.54 2.81 3.79
CA ALA A 17 -10.74 3.08 2.35
C ALA A 17 -11.47 1.95 1.61
N TYR A 18 -11.47 0.73 2.14
CA TYR A 18 -12.17 -0.42 1.58
C TYR A 18 -13.68 -0.27 1.46
N ARG A 19 -14.30 0.52 2.32
CA ARG A 19 -15.75 0.74 2.26
C ARG A 19 -16.19 1.61 1.07
N ARG A 20 -15.24 2.21 0.34
CA ARG A 20 -15.54 3.06 -0.82
C ARG A 20 -14.76 2.64 -2.05
N ILE A 21 -14.99 1.43 -2.53
CA ILE A 21 -14.78 1.18 -3.96
C ILE A 21 -15.77 2.09 -4.66
N SER A 22 -15.31 3.27 -5.03
CA SER A 22 -16.15 4.26 -5.67
C SER A 22 -16.61 3.72 -7.02
N ARG A 23 -17.73 4.25 -7.54
CA ARG A 23 -18.19 3.93 -8.89
C ARG A 23 -17.08 4.14 -9.94
N ARG A 24 -16.14 5.05 -9.70
CA ARG A 24 -14.98 5.31 -10.57
C ARG A 24 -14.04 4.11 -10.68
N HIS A 25 -13.71 3.44 -9.58
CA HIS A 25 -12.85 2.23 -9.61
C HIS A 25 -13.50 1.09 -10.38
N ARG A 26 -14.82 0.92 -10.27
CA ARG A 26 -15.55 -0.11 -11.02
C ARG A 26 -15.56 0.17 -12.53
N ARG A 27 -15.64 1.43 -12.93
CA ARG A 27 -15.57 1.79 -14.36
C ARG A 27 -14.22 1.44 -14.97
N ILE A 28 -13.12 1.77 -14.29
CA ILE A 28 -11.77 1.47 -14.75
C ILE A 28 -11.52 -0.04 -14.77
N TRP A 29 -12.07 -0.76 -13.80
CA TRP A 29 -11.91 -2.22 -13.68
C TRP A 29 -12.44 -3.01 -14.89
N GLN A 30 -13.45 -2.50 -15.54
CA GLN A 30 -14.14 -3.15 -16.64
C GLN A 30 -13.71 -2.65 -18.03
N GLN A 31 -12.76 -1.72 -18.11
CA GLN A 31 -12.30 -1.18 -19.38
C GLN A 31 -11.13 -1.98 -19.93
N ASP A 32 -11.21 -2.33 -21.22
CA ASP A 32 -10.19 -3.10 -21.93
C ASP A 32 -9.14 -2.21 -22.63
N ASP A 33 -9.42 -0.93 -22.83
CA ASP A 33 -8.53 0.03 -23.50
C ASP A 33 -8.13 1.15 -22.54
N LEU A 34 -7.12 0.87 -21.74
CA LEU A 34 -6.58 1.80 -20.74
C LEU A 34 -5.21 2.32 -21.17
N PRO A 35 -4.87 3.60 -20.86
CA PRO A 35 -3.49 4.06 -20.92
C PRO A 35 -2.54 3.16 -20.11
N ALA A 36 -1.29 3.01 -20.57
CA ALA A 36 -0.32 2.06 -20.01
C ALA A 36 -0.12 2.22 -18.48
N GLU A 37 -0.13 3.46 -18.00
CA GLU A 37 0.01 3.76 -16.56
C GLU A 37 -1.18 3.27 -15.74
N LEU A 38 -2.40 3.41 -16.28
CA LEU A 38 -3.61 2.92 -15.64
C LEU A 38 -3.70 1.39 -15.72
N GLU A 39 -3.26 0.81 -16.82
CA GLU A 39 -3.18 -0.64 -16.96
C GLU A 39 -2.21 -1.24 -15.93
N ALA A 40 -1.04 -0.66 -15.75
CA ALA A 40 -0.07 -1.07 -14.73
C ALA A 40 -0.68 -1.02 -13.32
N TYR A 41 -1.40 0.05 -12.99
CA TYR A 41 -2.10 0.19 -11.73
C TYR A 41 -3.20 -0.87 -11.54
N ILE A 42 -4.02 -1.11 -12.56
CA ILE A 42 -5.08 -2.13 -12.51
C ILE A 42 -4.47 -3.52 -12.35
N ASN A 43 -3.35 -3.83 -13.00
CA ASN A 43 -2.66 -5.11 -12.84
C ASN A 43 -2.18 -5.33 -11.41
N VAL A 44 -1.68 -4.30 -10.73
CA VAL A 44 -1.36 -4.36 -9.30
C VAL A 44 -2.60 -4.68 -8.47
N VAL A 45 -3.73 -4.00 -8.72
CA VAL A 45 -4.99 -4.26 -8.01
C VAL A 45 -5.53 -5.65 -8.29
N LYS A 46 -5.42 -6.14 -9.53
CA LYS A 46 -5.79 -7.51 -9.93
C LYS A 46 -5.01 -8.57 -9.18
N HIS A 47 -3.75 -8.33 -8.87
CA HIS A 47 -2.93 -9.24 -8.07
C HIS A 47 -3.56 -9.53 -6.70
N PHE A 48 -4.25 -8.57 -6.11
CA PHE A 48 -4.98 -8.73 -4.84
C PHE A 48 -6.42 -9.24 -5.00
N ASN A 49 -6.90 -9.39 -6.24
CA ASN A 49 -8.28 -9.79 -6.56
C ASN A 49 -8.30 -10.96 -7.56
N ARG A 50 -7.69 -12.07 -7.19
CA ARG A 50 -7.52 -13.27 -8.05
C ARG A 50 -8.83 -13.88 -8.54
N SER A 51 -9.94 -13.62 -7.86
CA SER A 51 -11.26 -14.07 -8.28
C SER A 51 -11.82 -13.33 -9.51
N GLY A 52 -11.13 -12.31 -10.02
CA GLY A 52 -11.59 -11.45 -11.10
C GLY A 52 -12.62 -10.39 -10.69
N GLN A 53 -13.12 -10.45 -9.45
CA GLN A 53 -14.04 -9.45 -8.91
C GLN A 53 -13.28 -8.46 -8.04
N LEU A 54 -13.54 -7.17 -8.21
CA LEU A 54 -12.96 -6.11 -7.39
C LEU A 54 -13.58 -6.13 -5.99
N ARG A 55 -12.95 -6.87 -5.09
CA ARG A 55 -13.35 -6.99 -3.67
C ARG A 55 -12.40 -6.27 -2.73
N TYR A 56 -11.13 -6.23 -3.09
CA TYR A 56 -10.06 -5.72 -2.25
C TYR A 56 -9.30 -4.62 -2.97
N TYR A 57 -9.18 -3.50 -2.30
CA TYR A 57 -8.37 -2.39 -2.75
C TYR A 57 -7.09 -2.32 -1.89
N PRO A 58 -5.90 -2.54 -2.47
CA PRO A 58 -4.67 -2.43 -1.71
C PRO A 58 -4.39 -0.97 -1.37
N GLY A 59 -4.07 -0.68 -0.10
CA GLY A 59 -3.59 0.63 0.29
C GLY A 59 -2.23 0.94 -0.33
N SER A 60 -1.82 2.22 -0.30
CA SER A 60 -0.56 2.69 -0.88
C SER A 60 0.68 1.90 -0.43
N PRO A 61 0.82 1.44 0.83
CA PRO A 61 1.97 0.62 1.22
C PRO A 61 2.05 -0.71 0.48
N LEU A 62 0.92 -1.37 0.25
CA LEU A 62 0.87 -2.65 -0.47
C LEU A 62 1.14 -2.48 -1.96
N ILE A 63 0.65 -1.40 -2.56
CA ILE A 63 0.95 -1.04 -3.94
C ILE A 63 2.45 -0.77 -4.09
N ALA A 64 3.04 0.02 -3.19
CA ALA A 64 4.47 0.29 -3.19
C ALA A 64 5.29 -1.00 -3.10
N ARG A 65 4.96 -1.89 -2.14
CA ARG A 65 5.62 -3.19 -2.00
C ARG A 65 5.61 -4.01 -3.29
N GLN A 66 4.50 -4.00 -4.01
CA GLN A 66 4.34 -4.75 -5.25
C GLN A 66 5.19 -4.21 -6.40
N LEU A 67 5.47 -2.91 -6.40
CA LEU A 67 6.23 -2.23 -7.46
C LEU A 67 7.73 -2.15 -7.17
N LEU A 68 8.16 -2.31 -5.90
CA LEU A 68 9.56 -2.23 -5.51
C LEU A 68 10.36 -3.45 -5.98
N ARG A 69 11.61 -3.18 -6.37
CA ARG A 69 12.61 -4.20 -6.71
C ARG A 69 13.25 -4.76 -5.44
N GLU A 70 14.02 -5.84 -5.56
CA GLU A 70 14.69 -6.45 -4.41
C GLU A 70 15.67 -5.50 -3.70
N GLN A 71 16.36 -4.64 -4.45
CA GLN A 71 17.31 -3.68 -3.90
C GLN A 71 16.69 -2.39 -3.36
N ASP A 72 15.40 -2.17 -3.58
CA ASP A 72 14.72 -0.99 -3.10
C ASP A 72 14.33 -1.14 -1.62
N SER A 73 14.24 -0.04 -0.89
CA SER A 73 13.80 -0.01 0.48
C SER A 73 12.52 0.79 0.65
N LEU A 74 11.66 0.34 1.56
CA LEU A 74 10.38 0.95 1.89
C LEU A 74 10.38 1.41 3.35
N GLN A 75 10.23 2.70 3.56
CA GLN A 75 10.10 3.29 4.89
C GLN A 75 8.65 3.71 5.10
N LEU A 76 8.01 3.12 6.09
CA LEU A 76 6.62 3.39 6.43
C LEU A 76 6.53 4.01 7.81
N THR A 77 5.75 5.06 7.94
CA THR A 77 5.43 5.68 9.22
C THR A 77 3.93 5.69 9.44
N GLU A 78 3.50 5.28 10.61
CA GLU A 78 2.10 5.33 11.00
C GLU A 78 2.01 5.79 12.46
N LEU A 79 1.28 6.86 12.69
CA LEU A 79 1.13 7.42 14.03
C LEU A 79 -0.08 6.86 14.78
N HIS A 80 -1.10 6.41 14.03
CA HIS A 80 -2.35 5.96 14.64
C HIS A 80 -2.14 4.64 15.42
N PRO A 81 -2.53 4.60 16.72
CA PRO A 81 -2.21 3.46 17.59
C PRO A 81 -2.87 2.15 17.18
N SER A 82 -4.01 2.18 16.50
CA SER A 82 -4.66 0.96 16.02
C SER A 82 -4.15 0.50 14.65
N ASP A 83 -3.67 1.39 13.81
CA ASP A 83 -3.25 1.08 12.45
C ASP A 83 -1.78 0.65 12.40
N TYR A 84 -0.93 1.19 13.28
CA TYR A 84 0.48 0.83 13.35
C TYR A 84 0.75 -0.67 13.57
N PRO A 85 0.13 -1.35 14.57
CA PRO A 85 0.37 -2.79 14.75
C PRO A 85 -0.04 -3.63 13.54
N LEU A 86 -1.10 -3.23 12.85
CA LEU A 86 -1.58 -3.92 11.65
C LEU A 86 -0.62 -3.75 10.48
N LEU A 87 -0.14 -2.53 10.26
CA LEU A 87 0.86 -2.23 9.24
C LEU A 87 2.17 -2.97 9.51
N ARG A 88 2.64 -2.93 10.75
CA ARG A 88 3.85 -3.66 11.17
C ARG A 88 3.72 -5.16 10.94
N SER A 89 2.60 -5.76 11.31
CA SER A 89 2.33 -7.19 11.10
C SER A 89 2.32 -7.57 9.62
N GLU A 90 1.79 -6.72 8.75
CA GLU A 90 1.73 -6.97 7.30
C GLU A 90 3.13 -6.98 6.67
N PHE A 91 4.04 -6.14 7.15
CA PHE A 91 5.37 -5.96 6.57
C PHE A 91 6.50 -6.63 7.33
N GLN A 92 6.24 -7.29 8.45
CA GLN A 92 7.29 -7.86 9.31
C GLN A 92 8.19 -8.91 8.64
N LYS A 93 7.71 -9.57 7.58
CA LYS A 93 8.46 -10.58 6.82
C LYS A 93 9.16 -10.01 5.58
N ASP A 94 8.94 -8.76 5.25
CA ASP A 94 9.60 -8.12 4.12
C ASP A 94 10.85 -7.38 4.61
N SER A 95 12.02 -7.93 4.31
CA SER A 95 13.32 -7.36 4.72
C SER A 95 13.60 -5.98 4.12
N ARG A 96 12.91 -5.60 3.05
CA ARG A 96 13.02 -4.28 2.41
C ARG A 96 12.24 -3.20 3.16
N ALA A 97 11.25 -3.60 3.97
CA ALA A 97 10.32 -2.68 4.61
C ALA A 97 10.66 -2.45 6.08
N ARG A 98 10.62 -1.20 6.50
CA ARG A 98 10.65 -0.78 7.89
C ARG A 98 9.40 -0.01 8.24
N VAL A 99 8.77 -0.36 9.36
CA VAL A 99 7.55 0.29 9.85
C VAL A 99 7.84 0.90 11.20
N GLU A 100 7.64 2.20 11.31
CA GLU A 100 7.89 2.94 12.55
C GLU A 100 6.62 3.65 13.01
N LYS A 101 6.40 3.63 14.34
CA LYS A 101 5.35 4.44 14.96
C LYS A 101 5.89 5.85 15.19
N ALA A 102 5.65 6.72 14.23
CA ALA A 102 6.17 8.08 14.26
C ALA A 102 5.33 9.04 13.40
N ASP A 103 5.50 10.32 13.66
CA ASP A 103 5.01 11.37 12.78
C ASP A 103 5.84 11.41 11.50
N GLY A 104 5.18 11.20 10.35
CA GLY A 104 5.83 11.15 9.05
C GLY A 104 6.58 12.43 8.69
N PHE A 105 6.07 13.60 9.06
CA PHE A 105 6.73 14.88 8.79
C PHE A 105 8.01 15.07 9.59
N GLN A 106 8.01 14.64 10.85
CA GLN A 106 9.22 14.68 11.68
C GLN A 106 10.28 13.72 11.15
N GLN A 107 9.85 12.54 10.68
CA GLN A 107 10.76 11.53 10.12
C GLN A 107 11.38 11.94 8.79
N LEU A 108 10.73 12.78 7.99
CA LEU A 108 11.32 13.30 6.75
C LEU A 108 12.67 13.98 6.98
N LYS A 109 12.79 14.79 8.01
CA LYS A 109 14.05 15.49 8.33
C LYS A 109 15.18 14.52 8.69
N ALA A 110 14.85 13.43 9.38
CA ALA A 110 15.84 12.45 9.82
C ALA A 110 16.26 11.48 8.70
N LYS A 111 15.39 11.25 7.71
CA LYS A 111 15.59 10.24 6.66
C LYS A 111 16.02 10.81 5.32
N LEU A 112 16.08 12.13 5.19
CA LEU A 112 16.50 12.80 3.96
C LEU A 112 17.84 13.51 4.13
N PRO A 113 18.70 13.46 3.10
CA PRO A 113 18.58 12.66 1.88
C PRO A 113 18.85 11.17 2.14
N PRO A 114 18.21 10.25 1.37
CA PRO A 114 18.51 8.84 1.49
C PRO A 114 19.92 8.53 0.98
N VAL A 115 20.53 7.45 1.46
CA VAL A 115 21.88 7.02 1.07
C VAL A 115 22.00 6.85 -0.45
N SER A 116 20.94 6.34 -1.08
CA SER A 116 20.88 6.17 -2.54
C SER A 116 20.76 7.47 -3.33
N ARG A 117 20.52 8.60 -2.65
CA ARG A 117 20.21 9.92 -3.23
C ARG A 117 19.04 9.91 -4.23
N ARG A 118 18.23 8.86 -4.23
CA ARG A 118 17.02 8.71 -5.04
C ARG A 118 15.91 8.17 -4.15
N GLY A 119 14.73 8.75 -4.25
CA GLY A 119 13.58 8.31 -3.48
C GLY A 119 12.29 8.95 -3.94
N LEU A 120 11.19 8.32 -3.60
CA LEU A 120 9.84 8.83 -3.76
C LEU A 120 9.23 8.98 -2.37
N ILE A 121 8.63 10.12 -2.11
CA ILE A 121 7.91 10.40 -0.86
C ILE A 121 6.43 10.48 -1.17
N LEU A 122 5.65 9.59 -0.56
CA LEU A 122 4.19 9.63 -0.62
C LEU A 122 3.64 10.07 0.73
N ILE A 123 2.89 11.16 0.73
CA ILE A 123 2.23 11.70 1.92
C ILE A 123 0.73 11.56 1.73
N ASP A 124 0.14 10.64 2.49
CA ASP A 124 -1.30 10.46 2.55
C ASP A 124 -1.84 11.06 3.86
N ARG A 125 -2.36 12.27 3.76
CA ARG A 125 -2.93 12.98 4.90
C ARG A 125 -4.43 12.73 4.97
N ARG A 126 -4.90 12.16 6.07
CA ARG A 126 -6.34 12.15 6.34
C ARG A 126 -6.83 13.59 6.48
N MET A 127 -7.67 14.02 5.57
CA MET A 127 -8.46 15.22 5.78
C MET A 127 -9.54 14.91 6.82
N LYS A 128 -9.56 15.71 7.89
CA LYS A 128 -10.61 15.64 8.93
C LYS A 128 -11.93 16.15 8.38
#